data_00e291b1387bee0b08aa59030c26890d
#
_entry.id   00e291b1387bee0b08aa59030c26890d
#
_cell.length_a   1.000
_cell.length_b   1.000
_cell.length_c   1.000
_cell.angle_alpha   90.00
_cell.angle_beta   90.00
_cell.angle_gamma   90.00
#
_symmetry.space_group_name_H-M   'P 1'
#
loop_
_entity.id
_entity.type
_entity.pdbx_description
1 polymer ?
#
loop_
_entity_poly.entity_id
_entity_poly.type
_entity_poly.pdbx_seq_one_letter_code
_entity_poly.pdbx_strand_id
1 'polypeptide(L)'
;MTTTHAVVATAYGASDVLELREVPIDSPGEGEVLVDVKAAGVNPIDWKLYSGAFGTDPGNLPMRLGLEVSGTVAAVGPGVDGLKPGDDVVAAGQIGGYAGQIIASADEVFKKPANLTFPEAAGFLLTGQTAVHLLEATNVTEGDTVLIHGAAGGVGLLATQLAKARGATVIATASAARHDQLRGYGAIPVEYGPGLQERVSAIGSVDAALDLVGTDEAADVSLALVADKDRIATIAGFGRAASDGFKALGGAPGADAGTEIRLAARPELIRLAGNGELKVTVDRTYPLAEARQAHEYVQTGHARGKIILQP
;
A
#
# COMPACT_ATOMS: atom_id res chain seq x y z
N MET A 1 33.75 6.45 -2.14
CA MET A 1 32.40 5.96 -1.79
C MET A 1 31.44 7.09 -2.06
N THR A 2 30.41 6.84 -2.82
CA THR A 2 29.34 7.82 -3.05
C THR A 2 28.40 7.75 -1.85
N THR A 3 27.75 8.85 -1.48
CA THR A 3 26.77 8.88 -0.39
C THR A 3 25.44 9.40 -0.91
N THR A 4 24.36 9.04 -0.23
CA THR A 4 23.02 9.57 -0.44
C THR A 4 22.39 9.93 0.89
N HIS A 5 21.44 10.88 0.90
CA HIS A 5 20.63 11.14 2.07
C HIS A 5 19.53 10.08 2.19
N ALA A 6 19.31 9.56 3.40
CA ALA A 6 18.23 8.61 3.67
C ALA A 6 17.63 8.86 5.05
N VAL A 7 16.33 8.63 5.19
CA VAL A 7 15.66 8.58 6.49
C VAL A 7 15.79 7.18 7.06
N VAL A 8 16.29 7.09 8.28
CA VAL A 8 16.48 5.84 9.02
C VAL A 8 15.82 5.94 10.39
N ALA A 9 15.30 4.82 10.90
CA ALA A 9 14.93 4.72 12.29
C ALA A 9 16.15 4.27 13.11
N THR A 10 16.54 5.10 14.09
CA THR A 10 17.76 4.88 14.91
C THR A 10 17.50 4.05 16.16
N ALA A 11 16.22 3.90 16.50
CA ALA A 11 15.74 3.07 17.61
C ALA A 11 14.35 2.54 17.28
N TYR A 12 13.86 1.61 18.07
CA TYR A 12 12.44 1.27 18.10
C TYR A 12 11.69 2.30 18.95
N GLY A 13 10.52 2.75 18.47
CA GLY A 13 9.74 3.76 19.19
C GLY A 13 8.69 4.45 18.34
N ALA A 14 8.40 5.71 18.67
CA ALA A 14 7.49 6.57 17.91
C ALA A 14 8.23 7.25 16.74
N SER A 15 7.57 8.16 16.03
CA SER A 15 8.12 8.82 14.83
C SER A 15 9.34 9.71 15.10
N ASP A 16 9.61 10.04 16.36
CA ASP A 16 10.77 10.83 16.79
C ASP A 16 12.12 10.11 16.65
N VAL A 17 12.10 8.78 16.43
CA VAL A 17 13.30 8.00 16.13
C VAL A 17 13.78 8.12 14.68
N LEU A 18 13.02 8.81 13.82
CA LEU A 18 13.36 9.01 12.42
C LEU A 18 14.37 10.14 12.25
N GLU A 19 15.49 9.83 11.61
CA GLU A 19 16.56 10.78 11.33
C GLU A 19 16.94 10.76 9.85
N LEU A 20 17.14 11.94 9.27
CA LEU A 20 17.78 12.08 7.96
C LEU A 20 19.30 11.99 8.14
N ARG A 21 19.92 11.01 7.47
CA ARG A 21 21.37 10.76 7.54
C ARG A 21 21.99 10.62 6.16
N GLU A 22 23.25 10.94 6.06
CA GLU A 22 24.10 10.53 4.94
C GLU A 22 24.46 9.04 5.11
N VAL A 23 24.20 8.23 4.09
CA VAL A 23 24.51 6.81 4.08
C VAL A 23 25.30 6.46 2.83
N PRO A 24 26.23 5.49 2.90
CA PRO A 24 26.95 5.04 1.73
C PRO A 24 25.98 4.37 0.73
N ILE A 25 26.29 4.54 -0.56
CA ILE A 25 25.64 3.82 -1.65
C ILE A 25 26.72 3.31 -2.60
N ASP A 26 26.60 2.05 -2.99
CA ASP A 26 27.52 1.38 -3.88
C ASP A 26 27.10 1.55 -5.35
N SER A 27 27.92 1.07 -6.28
CA SER A 27 27.50 0.88 -7.66
C SER A 27 26.62 -0.38 -7.76
N PRO A 28 25.65 -0.40 -8.70
CA PRO A 28 24.80 -1.58 -8.87
C PRO A 28 25.63 -2.81 -9.30
N GLY A 29 25.37 -3.94 -8.63
CA GLY A 29 25.94 -5.25 -8.92
C GLY A 29 25.26 -5.94 -10.11
N GLU A 30 25.56 -7.24 -10.32
CA GLU A 30 24.92 -8.06 -11.35
C GLU A 30 23.39 -8.15 -11.12
N GLY A 31 22.61 -7.84 -12.13
CA GLY A 31 21.13 -7.85 -12.06
C GLY A 31 20.51 -6.68 -11.28
N GLU A 32 21.30 -5.68 -10.89
CA GLU A 32 20.83 -4.54 -10.09
C GLU A 32 20.82 -3.24 -10.89
N VAL A 33 20.01 -2.31 -10.46
CA VAL A 33 19.95 -0.93 -10.96
C VAL A 33 20.10 0.07 -9.83
N LEU A 34 20.78 1.17 -10.10
CA LEU A 34 20.80 2.35 -9.25
C LEU A 34 19.68 3.30 -9.70
N VAL A 35 18.81 3.69 -8.80
CA VAL A 35 17.68 4.58 -9.08
C VAL A 35 17.83 5.89 -8.30
N ASP A 36 17.80 7.02 -9.01
CA ASP A 36 17.58 8.34 -8.43
C ASP A 36 16.12 8.45 -8.05
N VAL A 37 15.82 8.41 -6.76
CA VAL A 37 14.45 8.47 -6.23
C VAL A 37 13.89 9.88 -6.45
N LYS A 38 12.70 9.96 -7.00
CA LYS A 38 11.94 11.21 -7.18
C LYS A 38 10.74 11.28 -6.25
N ALA A 39 10.23 10.13 -5.83
CA ALA A 39 9.15 10.02 -4.87
C ALA A 39 9.18 8.64 -4.18
N ALA A 40 8.81 8.58 -2.90
CA ALA A 40 8.66 7.38 -2.12
C ALA A 40 7.29 7.37 -1.42
N GLY A 41 6.55 6.26 -1.53
CA GLY A 41 5.24 6.11 -0.91
C GLY A 41 5.34 5.81 0.59
N VAL A 42 4.56 6.52 1.40
CA VAL A 42 4.44 6.23 2.83
C VAL A 42 3.28 5.26 3.06
N ASN A 43 3.57 4.18 3.78
CA ASN A 43 2.62 3.11 4.06
C ASN A 43 2.54 2.82 5.57
N PRO A 44 1.38 2.33 6.08
CA PRO A 44 1.27 1.95 7.49
C PRO A 44 2.30 0.92 7.94
N ILE A 45 2.77 0.05 7.05
CA ILE A 45 3.81 -0.93 7.38
C ILE A 45 5.13 -0.25 7.81
N ASP A 46 5.48 0.89 7.19
CA ASP A 46 6.74 1.57 7.47
C ASP A 46 6.86 1.98 8.94
N TRP A 47 5.80 2.56 9.53
CA TRP A 47 5.83 2.91 10.96
C TRP A 47 5.67 1.68 11.87
N LYS A 48 4.96 0.64 11.44
CA LYS A 48 4.84 -0.61 12.20
C LYS A 48 6.19 -1.31 12.34
N LEU A 49 7.08 -1.20 11.37
CA LEU A 49 8.42 -1.78 11.44
C LEU A 49 9.23 -1.18 12.59
N TYR A 50 9.36 0.13 12.67
CA TYR A 50 10.15 0.76 13.72
C TYR A 50 9.40 0.93 15.06
N SER A 51 8.07 0.76 15.09
CA SER A 51 7.34 0.76 16.37
C SER A 51 7.59 -0.47 17.22
N GLY A 52 8.22 -1.51 16.65
CA GLY A 52 8.42 -2.79 17.31
C GLY A 52 7.22 -3.74 17.24
N ALA A 53 6.19 -3.41 16.44
CA ALA A 53 5.01 -4.27 16.26
C ALA A 53 5.33 -5.67 15.72
N PHE A 54 6.47 -5.82 15.05
CA PHE A 54 6.97 -7.10 14.50
C PHE A 54 8.22 -7.63 15.22
N GLY A 55 8.54 -7.08 16.38
CA GLY A 55 9.72 -7.41 17.17
C GLY A 55 10.71 -6.25 17.25
N THR A 56 11.69 -6.37 18.14
CA THR A 56 12.64 -5.29 18.49
C THR A 56 14.08 -5.82 18.45
N ASP A 57 14.47 -6.50 17.37
CA ASP A 57 15.85 -6.97 17.22
C ASP A 57 16.80 -5.76 16.99
N PRO A 58 17.73 -5.49 17.92
CA PRO A 58 18.70 -4.40 17.77
C PRO A 58 19.57 -4.51 16.53
N GLY A 59 19.75 -5.73 15.98
CA GLY A 59 20.51 -5.96 14.75
C GLY A 59 19.92 -5.33 13.50
N ASN A 60 18.63 -4.95 13.55
CA ASN A 60 17.95 -4.25 12.45
C ASN A 60 18.13 -2.72 12.46
N LEU A 61 18.86 -2.19 13.45
CA LEU A 61 19.09 -0.74 13.59
C LEU A 61 20.51 -0.34 13.16
N PRO A 62 20.67 0.82 12.50
CA PRO A 62 19.62 1.74 12.05
C PRO A 62 18.81 1.15 10.89
N MET A 63 17.47 1.23 10.99
CA MET A 63 16.56 0.63 10.01
C MET A 63 16.30 1.58 8.85
N ARG A 64 16.52 1.12 7.61
CA ARG A 64 16.12 1.83 6.39
C ARG A 64 14.65 1.56 6.11
N LEU A 65 13.92 2.60 5.71
CA LEU A 65 12.47 2.57 5.50
C LEU A 65 12.09 2.88 4.05
N GLY A 66 10.83 2.64 3.72
CA GLY A 66 10.26 2.87 2.39
C GLY A 66 10.28 1.62 1.53
N LEU A 67 9.07 1.15 1.18
CA LEU A 67 8.86 -0.11 0.45
C LEU A 67 8.39 0.10 -1.00
N GLU A 68 8.18 1.32 -1.42
CA GLU A 68 7.86 1.64 -2.81
C GLU A 68 8.40 3.01 -3.21
N VAL A 69 8.88 3.09 -4.43
CA VAL A 69 9.46 4.32 -4.99
C VAL A 69 9.09 4.49 -6.46
N SER A 70 9.25 5.72 -6.92
CA SER A 70 9.42 6.04 -8.33
C SER A 70 10.62 6.94 -8.51
N GLY A 71 11.30 6.82 -9.64
CA GLY A 71 12.52 7.56 -9.90
C GLY A 71 13.02 7.36 -11.32
N THR A 72 14.28 7.73 -11.53
CA THR A 72 14.96 7.58 -12.81
C THR A 72 16.18 6.67 -12.66
N VAL A 73 16.37 5.73 -13.54
CA VAL A 73 17.57 4.87 -13.53
C VAL A 73 18.81 5.72 -13.74
N ALA A 74 19.71 5.71 -12.76
CA ALA A 74 21.00 6.42 -12.83
C ALA A 74 22.09 5.54 -13.43
N ALA A 75 22.11 4.25 -13.10
CA ALA A 75 23.06 3.27 -13.62
C ALA A 75 22.43 1.87 -13.62
N VAL A 76 22.98 0.99 -14.46
CA VAL A 76 22.61 -0.43 -14.51
C VAL A 76 23.86 -1.28 -14.29
N GLY A 77 23.72 -2.36 -13.55
CA GLY A 77 24.75 -3.36 -13.36
C GLY A 77 24.83 -4.34 -14.52
N PRO A 78 25.84 -5.23 -14.49
CA PRO A 78 25.96 -6.30 -15.48
C PRO A 78 24.72 -7.19 -15.54
N GLY A 79 24.37 -7.70 -16.72
CA GLY A 79 23.26 -8.64 -16.90
C GLY A 79 21.85 -8.01 -16.85
N VAL A 80 21.74 -6.69 -16.70
CA VAL A 80 20.43 -6.01 -16.73
C VAL A 80 19.99 -5.76 -18.17
N ASP A 81 18.85 -6.34 -18.52
CA ASP A 81 18.20 -6.14 -19.81
C ASP A 81 16.91 -5.32 -19.66
N GLY A 82 16.55 -4.55 -20.69
CA GLY A 82 15.28 -3.82 -20.76
C GLY A 82 15.22 -2.48 -20.02
N LEU A 83 16.20 -2.20 -19.14
CA LEU A 83 16.37 -0.92 -18.44
C LEU A 83 17.70 -0.26 -18.82
N LYS A 84 17.71 1.06 -18.85
CA LYS A 84 18.91 1.87 -19.13
C LYS A 84 18.88 3.18 -18.34
N PRO A 85 20.05 3.82 -18.15
CA PRO A 85 20.11 5.16 -17.57
C PRO A 85 19.18 6.14 -18.30
N GLY A 86 18.41 6.91 -17.50
CA GLY A 86 17.40 7.84 -17.99
C GLY A 86 15.98 7.27 -18.11
N ASP A 87 15.78 5.96 -17.94
CA ASP A 87 14.43 5.39 -17.89
C ASP A 87 13.73 5.78 -16.59
N ASP A 88 12.51 6.32 -16.69
CA ASP A 88 11.63 6.53 -15.53
C ASP A 88 11.02 5.21 -15.08
N VAL A 89 11.09 4.94 -13.77
CA VAL A 89 10.76 3.63 -13.21
C VAL A 89 9.92 3.73 -11.93
N VAL A 90 9.28 2.62 -11.59
CA VAL A 90 8.63 2.34 -10.30
C VAL A 90 9.15 1.02 -9.75
N ALA A 91 9.28 0.92 -8.44
CA ALA A 91 9.64 -0.31 -7.75
C ALA A 91 8.84 -0.45 -6.45
N ALA A 92 8.52 -1.69 -6.09
CA ALA A 92 7.89 -2.00 -4.79
C ALA A 92 8.49 -3.28 -4.20
N GLY A 93 8.46 -3.37 -2.86
CA GLY A 93 9.17 -4.41 -2.11
C GLY A 93 10.57 -3.99 -1.68
N GLN A 94 11.05 -2.85 -2.16
CA GLN A 94 12.39 -2.34 -1.85
C GLN A 94 12.45 -1.78 -0.43
N ILE A 95 13.44 -2.20 0.34
CA ILE A 95 13.74 -1.62 1.65
C ILE A 95 14.74 -0.48 1.46
N GLY A 96 14.41 0.68 2.03
CA GLY A 96 15.28 1.85 2.00
C GLY A 96 14.90 2.90 0.98
N GLY A 97 13.67 2.88 0.49
CA GLY A 97 13.14 3.85 -0.49
C GLY A 97 13.05 5.30 0.00
N TYR A 98 13.12 5.55 1.31
CA TYR A 98 13.21 6.90 1.86
C TYR A 98 14.63 7.45 1.72
N ALA A 99 15.09 7.58 0.50
CA ALA A 99 16.43 8.01 0.18
C ALA A 99 16.49 8.78 -1.14
N GLY A 100 17.57 9.53 -1.36
CA GLY A 100 17.83 10.17 -2.66
C GLY A 100 18.19 9.15 -3.74
N GLN A 101 18.84 8.04 -3.36
CA GLN A 101 19.18 6.95 -4.25
C GLN A 101 19.00 5.59 -3.58
N ILE A 102 18.63 4.57 -4.37
CA ILE A 102 18.56 3.17 -3.93
C ILE A 102 19.19 2.25 -4.99
N ILE A 103 19.66 1.09 -4.53
CA ILE A 103 19.94 -0.06 -5.40
C ILE A 103 18.76 -1.01 -5.33
N ALA A 104 18.29 -1.49 -6.48
CA ALA A 104 17.15 -2.38 -6.60
C ALA A 104 17.46 -3.53 -7.56
N SER A 105 16.90 -4.72 -7.32
CA SER A 105 16.90 -5.80 -8.30
C SER A 105 16.13 -5.37 -9.55
N ALA A 106 16.71 -5.57 -10.73
CA ALA A 106 16.09 -5.18 -12.00
C ALA A 106 14.73 -5.88 -12.21
N ASP A 107 14.55 -7.08 -11.68
CA ASP A 107 13.30 -7.87 -11.77
C ASP A 107 12.14 -7.23 -10.99
N GLU A 108 12.44 -6.35 -10.04
CA GLU A 108 11.45 -5.65 -9.22
C GLU A 108 11.17 -4.22 -9.71
N VAL A 109 11.88 -3.80 -10.76
CA VAL A 109 11.81 -2.45 -11.33
C VAL A 109 11.07 -2.46 -12.65
N PHE A 110 10.05 -1.65 -12.76
CA PHE A 110 9.20 -1.53 -13.94
C PHE A 110 9.26 -0.13 -14.52
N LYS A 111 9.11 0.00 -15.84
CA LYS A 111 8.97 1.32 -16.47
C LYS A 111 7.75 2.04 -15.92
N LYS A 112 7.94 3.27 -15.49
CA LYS A 112 6.84 4.11 -14.99
C LYS A 112 5.86 4.39 -16.13
N PRO A 113 4.53 4.20 -15.91
CA PRO A 113 3.53 4.67 -16.86
C PRO A 113 3.72 6.16 -17.18
N ALA A 114 3.75 6.51 -18.47
CA ALA A 114 4.05 7.86 -18.93
C ALA A 114 3.01 8.91 -18.48
N ASN A 115 1.78 8.48 -18.25
CA ASN A 115 0.66 9.31 -17.80
C ASN A 115 0.66 9.58 -16.29
N LEU A 116 1.52 8.91 -15.50
CA LEU A 116 1.64 9.16 -14.07
C LEU A 116 2.79 10.11 -13.76
N THR A 117 2.57 11.03 -12.84
CA THR A 117 3.64 11.78 -12.17
C THR A 117 4.45 10.84 -11.25
N PHE A 118 5.66 11.23 -10.84
CA PHE A 118 6.44 10.44 -9.88
C PHE A 118 5.70 10.23 -8.55
N PRO A 119 5.05 11.24 -7.94
CA PRO A 119 4.24 11.03 -6.73
C PRO A 119 3.13 9.98 -6.90
N GLU A 120 2.38 10.02 -8.01
CA GLU A 120 1.35 9.00 -8.30
C GLU A 120 1.97 7.62 -8.48
N ALA A 121 3.07 7.55 -9.23
CA ALA A 121 3.77 6.32 -9.52
C ALA A 121 4.37 5.65 -8.26
N ALA A 122 4.82 6.43 -7.26
CA ALA A 122 5.29 5.93 -5.96
C ALA A 122 4.16 5.51 -5.02
N GLY A 123 2.90 5.65 -5.41
CA GLY A 123 1.76 5.45 -4.52
C GLY A 123 0.82 4.31 -4.88
N PHE A 124 1.10 3.48 -5.90
CA PHE A 124 0.10 2.54 -6.35
C PHE A 124 0.52 1.06 -6.34
N LEU A 125 1.82 0.78 -6.51
CA LEU A 125 2.23 -0.60 -6.76
C LEU A 125 2.10 -1.47 -5.49
N LEU A 126 2.58 -0.99 -4.33
CA LEU A 126 2.43 -1.70 -3.06
C LEU A 126 0.97 -1.79 -2.61
N THR A 127 0.22 -0.70 -2.74
CA THR A 127 -1.21 -0.66 -2.36
C THR A 127 -2.07 -1.45 -3.34
N GLY A 128 -1.76 -1.41 -4.63
CA GLY A 128 -2.45 -2.18 -5.66
C GLY A 128 -2.27 -3.69 -5.51
N GLN A 129 -1.03 -4.15 -5.32
CA GLN A 129 -0.76 -5.57 -5.08
C GLN A 129 -1.42 -6.08 -3.78
N THR A 130 -1.55 -5.21 -2.75
CA THR A 130 -2.28 -5.53 -1.52
C THR A 130 -3.79 -5.66 -1.80
N ALA A 131 -4.34 -4.76 -2.62
CA ALA A 131 -5.74 -4.82 -3.03
C ALA A 131 -6.03 -6.07 -3.87
N VAL A 132 -5.16 -6.44 -4.81
CA VAL A 132 -5.29 -7.71 -5.57
C VAL A 132 -5.25 -8.90 -4.62
N HIS A 133 -4.31 -8.95 -3.69
CA HIS A 133 -4.21 -10.05 -2.71
C HIS A 133 -5.51 -10.20 -1.90
N LEU A 134 -6.09 -9.09 -1.42
CA LEU A 134 -7.37 -9.10 -0.71
C LEU A 134 -8.50 -9.70 -1.57
N LEU A 135 -8.63 -9.25 -2.81
CA LEU A 135 -9.67 -9.71 -3.74
C LEU A 135 -9.49 -11.19 -4.13
N GLU A 136 -8.25 -11.65 -4.34
CA GLU A 136 -7.95 -13.06 -4.61
C GLU A 136 -8.23 -13.94 -3.38
N ALA A 137 -7.73 -13.53 -2.21
CA ALA A 137 -7.91 -14.29 -0.98
C ALA A 137 -9.38 -14.47 -0.58
N THR A 138 -10.23 -13.49 -0.91
CA THR A 138 -11.68 -13.55 -0.66
C THR A 138 -12.48 -14.04 -1.87
N ASN A 139 -11.80 -14.46 -2.94
CA ASN A 139 -12.41 -15.00 -4.17
C ASN A 139 -13.51 -14.09 -4.74
N VAL A 140 -13.22 -12.79 -4.83
CA VAL A 140 -14.17 -11.82 -5.39
C VAL A 140 -14.23 -11.94 -6.91
N THR A 141 -15.46 -12.17 -7.42
CA THR A 141 -15.74 -12.40 -8.83
C THR A 141 -16.88 -11.49 -9.33
N GLU A 142 -17.22 -11.61 -10.62
CA GLU A 142 -18.34 -10.89 -11.23
C GLU A 142 -19.66 -11.24 -10.53
N GLY A 143 -20.46 -10.21 -10.27
CA GLY A 143 -21.76 -10.33 -9.61
C GLY A 143 -21.72 -10.30 -8.08
N ASP A 144 -20.55 -10.46 -7.45
CA ASP A 144 -20.42 -10.33 -5.99
C ASP A 144 -20.72 -8.92 -5.50
N THR A 145 -21.22 -8.82 -4.28
CA THR A 145 -21.29 -7.58 -3.50
C THR A 145 -20.20 -7.60 -2.43
N VAL A 146 -19.26 -6.66 -2.51
CA VAL A 146 -18.09 -6.57 -1.63
C VAL A 146 -18.21 -5.37 -0.70
N LEU A 147 -18.11 -5.62 0.61
CA LEU A 147 -18.02 -4.57 1.63
C LEU A 147 -16.54 -4.23 1.87
N ILE A 148 -16.15 -2.97 1.65
CA ILE A 148 -14.79 -2.51 1.89
C ILE A 148 -14.79 -1.49 3.03
N HIS A 149 -14.24 -1.89 4.18
CA HIS A 149 -14.01 -0.98 5.30
C HIS A 149 -12.74 -0.15 5.09
N GLY A 150 -12.83 1.18 5.29
CA GLY A 150 -11.72 2.09 5.02
C GLY A 150 -11.46 2.33 3.52
N ALA A 151 -12.51 2.32 2.72
CA ALA A 151 -12.45 2.41 1.26
C ALA A 151 -11.80 3.69 0.72
N ALA A 152 -11.74 4.77 1.50
CA ALA A 152 -11.13 6.04 1.10
C ALA A 152 -9.61 6.15 1.36
N GLY A 153 -9.00 5.13 1.95
CA GLY A 153 -7.54 5.04 2.14
C GLY A 153 -6.80 4.56 0.88
N GLY A 154 -5.46 4.53 0.94
CA GLY A 154 -4.63 4.18 -0.22
C GLY A 154 -4.95 2.81 -0.84
N VAL A 155 -5.04 1.76 -0.03
CA VAL A 155 -5.45 0.41 -0.50
C VAL A 155 -6.93 0.40 -0.90
N GLY A 156 -7.80 1.04 -0.12
CA GLY A 156 -9.25 1.02 -0.33
C GLY A 156 -9.69 1.64 -1.65
N LEU A 157 -9.08 2.75 -2.06
CA LEU A 157 -9.36 3.39 -3.36
C LEU A 157 -9.00 2.48 -4.55
N LEU A 158 -7.89 1.73 -4.44
CA LEU A 158 -7.48 0.79 -5.50
C LEU A 158 -8.32 -0.50 -5.44
N ALA A 159 -8.60 -1.04 -4.25
CA ALA A 159 -9.47 -2.20 -4.07
C ALA A 159 -10.88 -1.93 -4.64
N THR A 160 -11.43 -0.73 -4.42
CA THR A 160 -12.70 -0.31 -4.99
C THR A 160 -12.68 -0.37 -6.52
N GLN A 161 -11.66 0.22 -7.16
CA GLN A 161 -11.54 0.25 -8.61
C GLN A 161 -11.34 -1.17 -9.19
N LEU A 162 -10.47 -1.96 -8.56
CA LEU A 162 -10.18 -3.34 -9.00
C LEU A 162 -11.39 -4.27 -8.82
N ALA A 163 -12.15 -4.15 -7.72
CA ALA A 163 -13.40 -4.90 -7.54
C ALA A 163 -14.44 -4.52 -8.59
N LYS A 164 -14.58 -3.21 -8.88
CA LYS A 164 -15.46 -2.73 -9.96
C LYS A 164 -15.05 -3.26 -11.32
N ALA A 165 -13.75 -3.30 -11.62
CA ALA A 165 -13.22 -3.85 -12.88
C ALA A 165 -13.50 -5.36 -13.02
N ARG A 166 -13.65 -6.10 -11.91
CA ARG A 166 -14.10 -7.50 -11.88
C ARG A 166 -15.61 -7.69 -12.04
N GLY A 167 -16.39 -6.61 -12.16
CA GLY A 167 -17.85 -6.67 -12.25
C GLY A 167 -18.56 -6.79 -10.90
N ALA A 168 -17.87 -6.58 -9.77
CA ALA A 168 -18.47 -6.62 -8.45
C ALA A 168 -19.24 -5.32 -8.14
N THR A 169 -20.25 -5.41 -7.28
CA THR A 169 -20.86 -4.27 -6.59
C THR A 169 -20.04 -3.96 -5.36
N VAL A 170 -19.66 -2.69 -5.15
CA VAL A 170 -18.84 -2.29 -4.01
C VAL A 170 -19.64 -1.41 -3.07
N ILE A 171 -19.78 -1.85 -1.82
CA ILE A 171 -20.26 -1.05 -0.69
C ILE A 171 -19.00 -0.57 0.05
N ALA A 172 -18.82 0.75 0.16
CA ALA A 172 -17.57 1.37 0.57
C ALA A 172 -17.75 2.19 1.85
N THR A 173 -17.19 1.76 2.99
CA THR A 173 -17.29 2.57 4.21
C THR A 173 -16.26 3.69 4.24
N ALA A 174 -16.73 4.90 4.48
CA ALA A 174 -15.92 6.10 4.65
C ALA A 174 -16.71 7.20 5.36
N SER A 175 -16.03 8.27 5.80
CA SER A 175 -16.72 9.49 6.26
C SER A 175 -17.50 10.15 5.11
N ALA A 176 -18.57 10.87 5.44
CA ALA A 176 -19.44 11.53 4.47
C ALA A 176 -18.67 12.42 3.47
N ALA A 177 -17.61 13.09 3.92
CA ALA A 177 -16.76 13.93 3.09
C ALA A 177 -16.02 13.18 1.94
N ARG A 178 -16.07 11.84 1.92
CA ARG A 178 -15.42 10.96 0.94
C ARG A 178 -16.40 10.32 -0.03
N HIS A 179 -17.68 10.45 0.22
CA HIS A 179 -18.70 9.74 -0.53
C HIS A 179 -18.68 10.09 -2.03
N ASP A 180 -18.48 11.35 -2.39
CA ASP A 180 -18.46 11.75 -3.80
C ASP A 180 -17.25 11.16 -4.56
N GLN A 181 -16.09 11.08 -3.91
CA GLN A 181 -14.93 10.42 -4.49
C GLN A 181 -15.21 8.92 -4.76
N LEU A 182 -15.80 8.22 -3.78
CA LEU A 182 -16.12 6.80 -3.90
C LEU A 182 -17.22 6.55 -4.96
N ARG A 183 -18.24 7.42 -5.05
CA ARG A 183 -19.24 7.37 -6.14
C ARG A 183 -18.58 7.56 -7.50
N GLY A 184 -17.57 8.43 -7.59
CA GLY A 184 -16.78 8.63 -8.82
C GLY A 184 -16.04 7.37 -9.28
N TYR A 185 -15.78 6.42 -8.39
CA TYR A 185 -15.24 5.09 -8.70
C TYR A 185 -16.33 4.00 -8.82
N GLY A 186 -17.60 4.37 -8.81
CA GLY A 186 -18.73 3.45 -8.98
C GLY A 186 -19.09 2.65 -7.74
N ALA A 187 -18.62 3.03 -6.55
CA ALA A 187 -19.00 2.43 -5.29
C ALA A 187 -20.28 3.06 -4.71
N ILE A 188 -20.93 2.32 -3.82
CA ILE A 188 -22.02 2.78 -2.97
C ILE A 188 -21.43 3.14 -1.60
N PRO A 189 -21.20 4.43 -1.31
CA PRO A 189 -20.58 4.83 -0.06
C PRO A 189 -21.57 4.77 1.11
N VAL A 190 -21.07 4.32 2.26
CA VAL A 190 -21.80 4.24 3.54
C VAL A 190 -20.94 4.85 4.64
N GLU A 191 -21.54 5.64 5.52
CA GLU A 191 -20.83 6.18 6.66
C GLU A 191 -20.66 5.09 7.74
N TYR A 192 -19.43 4.95 8.29
CA TYR A 192 -19.15 4.07 9.42
C TYR A 192 -19.73 4.64 10.73
N GLY A 193 -19.66 3.90 11.82
CA GLY A 193 -20.21 4.28 13.13
C GLY A 193 -21.56 3.62 13.44
N PRO A 194 -22.19 3.94 14.59
CA PRO A 194 -23.37 3.25 15.07
C PRO A 194 -24.46 3.07 14.00
N GLY A 195 -25.00 1.85 13.87
CA GLY A 195 -26.00 1.50 12.85
C GLY A 195 -25.38 1.16 11.46
N LEU A 196 -24.06 0.91 11.36
CA LEU A 196 -23.42 0.54 10.10
C LEU A 196 -24.03 -0.73 9.51
N GLN A 197 -24.25 -1.77 10.34
CA GLN A 197 -24.82 -3.04 9.86
C GLN A 197 -26.18 -2.84 9.17
N GLU A 198 -27.07 -2.06 9.78
CA GLU A 198 -28.40 -1.77 9.23
C GLU A 198 -28.31 -0.97 7.94
N ARG A 199 -27.39 0.01 7.87
CA ARG A 199 -27.19 0.81 6.64
C ARG A 199 -26.68 -0.06 5.49
N VAL A 200 -25.76 -0.99 5.75
CA VAL A 200 -25.27 -1.92 4.73
C VAL A 200 -26.35 -2.91 4.32
N SER A 201 -27.05 -3.53 5.29
CA SER A 201 -28.14 -4.48 5.04
C SER A 201 -29.27 -3.88 4.20
N ALA A 202 -29.55 -2.58 4.35
CA ALA A 202 -30.56 -1.87 3.56
C ALA A 202 -30.19 -1.76 2.06
N ILE A 203 -28.91 -1.93 1.71
CA ILE A 203 -28.45 -1.91 0.30
C ILE A 203 -28.61 -3.29 -0.33
N GLY A 204 -28.31 -4.37 0.40
CA GLY A 204 -28.41 -5.74 -0.07
C GLY A 204 -27.58 -6.73 0.73
N SER A 205 -27.50 -7.96 0.23
CA SER A 205 -26.61 -9.01 0.77
C SER A 205 -25.14 -8.67 0.47
N VAL A 206 -24.24 -9.17 1.33
CA VAL A 206 -22.78 -9.01 1.19
C VAL A 206 -22.16 -10.39 1.00
N ASP A 207 -21.39 -10.56 -0.07
CA ASP A 207 -20.74 -11.83 -0.40
C ASP A 207 -19.31 -11.92 0.16
N ALA A 208 -18.60 -10.78 0.24
CA ALA A 208 -17.25 -10.71 0.76
C ALA A 208 -17.00 -9.39 1.52
N ALA A 209 -16.07 -9.39 2.48
CA ALA A 209 -15.66 -8.18 3.20
C ALA A 209 -14.14 -8.03 3.27
N LEU A 210 -13.68 -6.81 3.01
CA LEU A 210 -12.28 -6.40 3.09
C LEU A 210 -12.12 -5.37 4.20
N ASP A 211 -11.41 -5.74 5.26
CA ASP A 211 -11.15 -4.84 6.38
C ASP A 211 -9.74 -4.21 6.25
N LEU A 212 -9.72 -2.89 6.03
CA LEU A 212 -8.49 -2.12 5.87
C LEU A 212 -8.24 -1.19 7.07
N VAL A 213 -9.10 -1.27 8.11
CA VAL A 213 -9.03 -0.38 9.28
C VAL A 213 -8.74 -1.11 10.59
N GLY A 214 -9.20 -2.37 10.74
CA GLY A 214 -8.95 -3.20 11.90
C GLY A 214 -9.72 -2.81 13.15
N THR A 215 -10.87 -2.14 13.01
CA THR A 215 -11.75 -1.80 14.15
C THR A 215 -12.66 -2.96 14.49
N ASP A 216 -13.11 -3.04 15.77
CA ASP A 216 -14.09 -4.04 16.18
C ASP A 216 -15.40 -3.92 15.40
N GLU A 217 -15.86 -2.70 15.12
CA GLU A 217 -17.03 -2.46 14.27
C GLU A 217 -16.89 -3.10 12.88
N ALA A 218 -15.73 -2.94 12.22
CA ALA A 218 -15.49 -3.51 10.90
C ALA A 218 -15.54 -5.05 10.95
N ALA A 219 -14.95 -5.66 11.97
CA ALA A 219 -14.96 -7.11 12.14
C ALA A 219 -16.39 -7.60 12.46
N ASP A 220 -17.10 -6.97 13.40
CA ASP A 220 -18.45 -7.37 13.81
C ASP A 220 -19.46 -7.27 12.66
N VAL A 221 -19.42 -6.18 11.88
CA VAL A 221 -20.29 -5.99 10.73
C VAL A 221 -19.96 -7.00 9.62
N SER A 222 -18.66 -7.24 9.36
CA SER A 222 -18.24 -8.26 8.38
C SER A 222 -18.76 -9.66 8.75
N LEU A 223 -18.58 -10.07 10.01
CA LEU A 223 -19.04 -11.38 10.53
C LEU A 223 -20.56 -11.52 10.55
N ALA A 224 -21.28 -10.42 10.76
CA ALA A 224 -22.75 -10.43 10.77
C ALA A 224 -23.35 -10.53 9.35
N LEU A 225 -22.66 -9.98 8.34
CA LEU A 225 -23.21 -9.84 7.00
C LEU A 225 -22.66 -10.87 5.98
N VAL A 226 -21.46 -11.40 6.19
CA VAL A 226 -20.83 -12.38 5.31
C VAL A 226 -20.92 -13.76 5.94
N ALA A 227 -21.64 -14.67 5.28
CA ALA A 227 -21.92 -16.02 5.82
C ALA A 227 -20.66 -16.90 5.86
N ASP A 228 -19.77 -16.77 4.88
CA ASP A 228 -18.55 -17.54 4.75
C ASP A 228 -17.35 -16.73 5.23
N LYS A 229 -16.76 -17.11 6.36
CA LYS A 229 -15.57 -16.43 6.92
C LYS A 229 -14.36 -16.48 6.01
N ASP A 230 -14.28 -17.45 5.09
CA ASP A 230 -13.22 -17.51 4.09
C ASP A 230 -13.33 -16.38 3.04
N ARG A 231 -14.44 -15.66 3.04
CA ARG A 231 -14.66 -14.47 2.22
C ARG A 231 -14.51 -13.15 3.01
N ILE A 232 -13.94 -13.21 4.22
CA ILE A 232 -13.56 -12.05 5.02
C ILE A 232 -12.04 -11.99 5.13
N ALA A 233 -11.43 -10.86 4.83
CA ALA A 233 -9.99 -10.67 4.96
C ALA A 233 -9.63 -9.30 5.54
N THR A 234 -8.60 -9.26 6.39
CA THR A 234 -8.07 -8.02 6.96
C THR A 234 -6.58 -7.84 6.72
N ILE A 235 -6.14 -6.58 6.61
CA ILE A 235 -4.74 -6.16 6.62
C ILE A 235 -4.39 -5.33 7.85
N ALA A 236 -5.33 -5.22 8.80
CA ALA A 236 -5.19 -4.34 9.97
C ALA A 236 -5.64 -5.02 11.27
N GLY A 237 -6.75 -5.74 11.28
CA GLY A 237 -7.38 -6.36 12.44
C GLY A 237 -6.86 -7.77 12.77
N PHE A 238 -5.54 -7.97 12.83
CA PHE A 238 -4.91 -9.30 12.97
C PHE A 238 -5.37 -10.08 14.22
N GLY A 239 -5.57 -9.39 15.35
CA GLY A 239 -6.06 -10.00 16.58
C GLY A 239 -7.47 -10.57 16.44
N ARG A 240 -8.37 -9.81 15.81
CA ARG A 240 -9.75 -10.24 15.52
C ARG A 240 -9.76 -11.38 14.50
N ALA A 241 -8.92 -11.31 13.46
CA ALA A 241 -8.81 -12.40 12.50
C ALA A 241 -8.40 -13.72 13.16
N ALA A 242 -7.44 -13.68 14.08
CA ALA A 242 -6.99 -14.86 14.81
C ALA A 242 -8.05 -15.42 15.77
N SER A 243 -8.81 -14.55 16.49
CA SER A 243 -9.84 -14.98 17.43
C SER A 243 -11.13 -15.45 16.75
N ASP A 244 -11.53 -14.80 15.68
CA ASP A 244 -12.84 -15.03 15.04
C ASP A 244 -12.76 -15.96 13.83
N GLY A 245 -11.54 -16.28 13.34
CA GLY A 245 -11.29 -17.29 12.32
C GLY A 245 -11.59 -16.82 10.90
N PHE A 246 -11.24 -15.56 10.57
CA PHE A 246 -11.20 -15.06 9.20
C PHE A 246 -9.77 -14.74 8.75
N LYS A 247 -9.57 -14.39 7.48
CA LYS A 247 -8.22 -14.31 6.90
C LYS A 247 -7.48 -13.05 7.34
N ALA A 248 -6.21 -13.24 7.76
CA ALA A 248 -5.25 -12.17 8.01
C ALA A 248 -4.21 -12.15 6.88
N LEU A 249 -4.02 -10.99 6.20
CA LEU A 249 -3.15 -10.87 5.05
C LEU A 249 -2.05 -9.82 5.28
N GLY A 250 -0.83 -10.13 4.89
CA GLY A 250 0.31 -9.20 4.96
C GLY A 250 1.49 -9.74 5.73
N GLY A 251 2.37 -8.83 6.21
CA GLY A 251 3.62 -9.20 6.86
C GLY A 251 3.55 -9.47 8.36
N ALA A 252 2.36 -9.47 8.98
CA ALA A 252 2.24 -9.78 10.40
C ALA A 252 2.46 -11.27 10.68
N PRO A 253 2.98 -11.65 11.85
CA PRO A 253 3.12 -13.06 12.22
C PRO A 253 1.79 -13.82 12.10
N GLY A 254 1.80 -14.95 11.41
CA GLY A 254 0.60 -15.77 11.17
C GLY A 254 -0.35 -15.29 10.08
N ALA A 255 -0.08 -14.15 9.45
CA ALA A 255 -0.83 -13.67 8.30
C ALA A 255 -0.28 -14.29 6.99
N ASP A 256 -1.15 -14.44 5.99
CA ASP A 256 -0.72 -14.83 4.65
C ASP A 256 -0.01 -13.65 3.96
N ALA A 257 1.26 -13.85 3.62
CA ALA A 257 2.06 -12.83 2.94
C ALA A 257 1.60 -12.60 1.49
N GLY A 258 1.01 -13.60 0.84
CA GLY A 258 0.55 -13.54 -0.54
C GLY A 258 1.63 -13.20 -1.55
N THR A 259 2.87 -13.63 -1.33
CA THR A 259 4.05 -13.19 -2.10
C THR A 259 3.87 -13.44 -3.59
N GLU A 260 3.46 -14.64 -4.00
CA GLU A 260 3.27 -14.99 -5.40
C GLU A 260 2.16 -14.17 -6.06
N ILE A 261 1.01 -14.02 -5.40
CA ILE A 261 -0.12 -13.22 -5.89
C ILE A 261 0.30 -11.77 -6.08
N ARG A 262 1.00 -11.22 -5.08
CA ARG A 262 1.45 -9.82 -5.10
C ARG A 262 2.46 -9.55 -6.21
N LEU A 263 3.43 -10.45 -6.41
CA LEU A 263 4.41 -10.33 -7.49
C LEU A 263 3.75 -10.47 -8.86
N ALA A 264 2.89 -11.47 -9.04
CA ALA A 264 2.16 -11.71 -10.28
C ALA A 264 1.22 -10.55 -10.67
N ALA A 265 0.72 -9.78 -9.69
CA ALA A 265 -0.17 -8.66 -9.95
C ALA A 265 0.53 -7.43 -10.57
N ARG A 266 1.84 -7.26 -10.38
CA ARG A 266 2.57 -6.04 -10.74
C ARG A 266 2.45 -5.65 -12.21
N PRO A 267 2.68 -6.54 -13.20
CA PRO A 267 2.57 -6.18 -14.61
C PRO A 267 1.18 -5.68 -15.00
N GLU A 268 0.13 -6.31 -14.48
CA GLU A 268 -1.24 -5.89 -14.77
C GLU A 268 -1.58 -4.54 -14.11
N LEU A 269 -1.13 -4.30 -12.89
CA LEU A 269 -1.30 -2.99 -12.25
C LEU A 269 -0.61 -1.87 -13.02
N ILE A 270 0.60 -2.12 -13.55
CA ILE A 270 1.33 -1.19 -14.43
C ILE A 270 0.52 -0.92 -15.70
N ARG A 271 -0.03 -1.96 -16.33
CA ARG A 271 -0.84 -1.85 -17.54
C ARG A 271 -2.10 -1.02 -17.27
N LEU A 272 -2.85 -1.35 -16.20
CA LEU A 272 -4.09 -0.64 -15.83
C LEU A 272 -3.83 0.85 -15.53
N ALA A 273 -2.77 1.14 -14.78
CA ALA A 273 -2.37 2.51 -14.50
C ALA A 273 -1.94 3.26 -15.78
N GLY A 274 -1.21 2.59 -16.66
CA GLY A 274 -0.76 3.13 -17.94
C GLY A 274 -1.89 3.45 -18.91
N ASN A 275 -2.97 2.68 -18.87
CA ASN A 275 -4.17 2.92 -19.67
C ASN A 275 -5.14 3.93 -19.03
N GLY A 276 -4.86 4.40 -17.80
CA GLY A 276 -5.76 5.27 -17.04
C GLY A 276 -7.00 4.57 -16.46
N GLU A 277 -7.00 3.23 -16.49
CA GLU A 277 -8.05 2.38 -15.90
C GLU A 277 -7.94 2.32 -14.37
N LEU A 278 -6.73 2.52 -13.83
CA LEU A 278 -6.46 2.61 -12.39
C LEU A 278 -5.97 4.03 -12.06
N LYS A 279 -6.72 4.75 -11.24
CA LYS A 279 -6.39 6.11 -10.81
C LYS A 279 -5.74 6.11 -9.44
N VAL A 280 -4.61 6.80 -9.32
CA VAL A 280 -3.89 6.98 -8.06
C VAL A 280 -4.23 8.34 -7.48
N THR A 281 -4.65 8.38 -6.23
CA THR A 281 -4.91 9.61 -5.50
C THR A 281 -3.78 9.88 -4.52
N VAL A 282 -3.05 10.98 -4.74
CA VAL A 282 -2.08 11.51 -3.79
C VAL A 282 -2.77 12.57 -2.93
N ASP A 283 -2.73 12.42 -1.62
CA ASP A 283 -3.29 13.37 -0.67
C ASP A 283 -2.31 14.50 -0.37
N ARG A 284 -1.07 14.12 0.00
CA ARG A 284 -0.01 15.08 0.35
C ARG A 284 1.35 14.58 -0.05
N THR A 285 2.24 15.54 -0.33
CA THR A 285 3.68 15.32 -0.47
C THR A 285 4.43 16.07 0.63
N TYR A 286 5.51 15.47 1.11
CA TYR A 286 6.40 16.04 2.11
C TYR A 286 7.84 15.94 1.60
N PRO A 287 8.71 16.92 1.89
CA PRO A 287 10.15 16.75 1.73
C PRO A 287 10.63 15.49 2.50
N LEU A 288 11.66 14.81 2.02
CA LEU A 288 12.23 13.65 2.70
C LEU A 288 12.61 13.95 4.16
N ALA A 289 13.12 15.14 4.42
CA ALA A 289 13.48 15.61 5.77
C ALA A 289 12.27 15.73 6.73
N GLU A 290 11.05 15.76 6.19
CA GLU A 290 9.81 15.85 6.96
C GLU A 290 9.11 14.48 7.09
N ALA A 291 9.84 13.37 6.92
CA ALA A 291 9.29 12.02 7.03
C ALA A 291 8.56 11.78 8.37
N ARG A 292 9.05 12.38 9.46
CA ARG A 292 8.37 12.32 10.76
C ARG A 292 6.93 12.85 10.66
N GLN A 293 6.73 14.04 10.12
CA GLN A 293 5.41 14.67 9.97
C GLN A 293 4.50 13.84 9.03
N ALA A 294 5.08 13.27 7.97
CA ALA A 294 4.36 12.39 7.06
C ALA A 294 3.84 11.14 7.78
N HIS A 295 4.67 10.51 8.63
CA HIS A 295 4.28 9.34 9.43
C HIS A 295 3.24 9.70 10.48
N GLU A 296 3.41 10.80 11.21
CA GLU A 296 2.40 11.30 12.17
C GLU A 296 1.06 11.51 11.48
N TYR A 297 1.05 12.10 10.27
CA TYR A 297 -0.17 12.31 9.52
C TYR A 297 -0.83 10.99 9.09
N VAL A 298 -0.07 10.02 8.58
CA VAL A 298 -0.62 8.69 8.21
C VAL A 298 -1.23 7.99 9.42
N GLN A 299 -0.61 8.10 10.59
CA GLN A 299 -1.08 7.48 11.83
C GLN A 299 -2.41 8.08 12.33
N THR A 300 -2.77 9.28 11.92
CA THR A 300 -4.09 9.84 12.25
C THR A 300 -5.25 9.08 11.61
N GLY A 301 -4.99 8.28 10.57
CA GLY A 301 -6.02 7.60 9.78
C GLY A 301 -6.87 8.51 8.89
N HIS A 302 -6.53 9.80 8.77
CA HIS A 302 -7.31 10.79 8.02
C HIS A 302 -6.75 11.06 6.61
N ALA A 303 -5.72 10.35 6.20
CA ALA A 303 -5.16 10.49 4.85
C ALA A 303 -6.20 10.20 3.76
N ARG A 304 -6.20 11.08 2.74
CA ARG A 304 -7.20 11.08 1.66
C ARG A 304 -6.67 10.44 0.38
N GLY A 305 -5.84 9.47 0.49
CA GLY A 305 -5.09 8.83 -0.56
C GLY A 305 -3.68 8.50 -0.08
N LYS A 306 -2.72 8.54 -0.97
CA LYS A 306 -1.32 8.26 -0.66
C LYS A 306 -0.59 9.48 -0.12
N ILE A 307 0.29 9.23 0.82
CA ILE A 307 1.26 10.20 1.32
C ILE A 307 2.61 9.86 0.68
N ILE A 308 3.31 10.88 0.22
CA ILE A 308 4.54 10.75 -0.57
C ILE A 308 5.64 11.58 0.05
N LEU A 309 6.85 11.01 0.12
CA LEU A 309 8.09 11.72 0.41
C LEU A 309 8.82 12.05 -0.89
N GLN A 310 9.44 13.23 -0.95
CA GLN A 310 10.27 13.67 -2.08
C GLN A 310 11.67 14.02 -1.56
N PRO A 311 12.71 13.33 -2.04
CA PRO A 311 14.11 13.64 -1.73
C PRO A 311 14.54 15.04 -2.13
#